data_eeafa4ece640fb5c797fa284fb49ce48
#
_entry.id   eeafa4ece640fb5c797fa284fb49ce48
#
_cell.length_a   1.000
_cell.length_b   1.000
_cell.length_c   1.000
_cell.angle_alpha   90.00
_cell.angle_beta   90.00
_cell.angle_gamma   90.00
#
_symmetry.space_group_name_H-M   'P 1'
#
loop_
_entity.id
_entity.type
_entity.pdbx_description
1 polymer ?
#
loop_
_entity_poly.entity_id
_entity_poly.type
_entity_poly.pdbx_seq_one_letter_code
_entity_poly.pdbx_strand_id
1 'polypeptide(L)'
;MKIIAVVFCLMLNAGCSDNDDLTEEPPGPVHNENISIGSGNPELILAWKENTGYTVTIAGWGQKYIPVDEAIVCLEVFPVGVQSSKWYRAAYQEAEKQNDRLVCKAKIITDSGSDFEVTDIYTVAENEDRLRLSRVVDVMKASGKDHAFNSYFMVRNEVQQAITGCEYFIPSLIYKDESNLSESSIGADFTHDWILAREERMGLPLAMFRNKSSEVSVALADYNLNPVTFKEEVGMDHLVNADMHFGSLGFYLASQSPALVYCFPGSEGEHTYADGGGSRERRWARRSHPVRVGVEHAYMLELQFKKEAAFPKALEEHWKATFNLYNPEVLEVDNEDVMNYSLEVLDHYWLKDNDAPGFPFSVHLPSGEVNEISYSMGFVGMQIPCAYYLYRKGLETNNSIYTDKGEQILDFWAENSSAPNGMPRIWWDISPWNFFRNHNDLRNMQGGLEAMILAWSHAEKHFPGSKTNWLDYCRRSADWMVSRQYADGSWDKAFDNGGTSIDSGKLLTSNLIRFLTYMYIVTKEECYKTAAVKAGEFCYREIHEPYKYVGSVIDNPYVKDRESGQKIIEAFLCLYDLTEDEKWLEGASQAVCEELFNCQTTESTFPILEREGLT
;
A
#
# COMPACT_ATOMS: atom_id res chain seq x y z
N MET A 1 -1.22 22.14 15.68
CA MET A 1 -1.60 23.55 15.81
C MET A 1 -0.56 24.36 16.60
N LYS A 2 0.72 24.37 16.17
CA LYS A 2 1.79 25.19 16.80
C LYS A 2 3.01 25.50 15.90
N ILE A 3 2.93 25.41 14.58
CA ILE A 3 4.05 25.69 13.66
C ILE A 3 3.76 26.84 12.66
N ILE A 4 2.55 27.35 12.55
CA ILE A 4 2.18 28.45 11.62
C ILE A 4 2.55 29.86 12.13
N ALA A 5 3.13 30.01 13.30
CA ALA A 5 3.37 31.32 13.94
C ALA A 5 4.73 31.97 13.66
N VAL A 6 5.57 31.44 12.75
CA VAL A 6 6.94 31.97 12.55
C VAL A 6 7.13 32.81 11.25
N VAL A 7 6.16 32.84 10.34
CA VAL A 7 6.32 33.57 9.06
C VAL A 7 5.78 35.01 9.11
N PHE A 8 5.13 35.48 10.18
CA PHE A 8 4.41 36.77 10.17
C PHE A 8 5.09 37.94 10.91
N CYS A 9 6.36 37.88 11.25
CA CYS A 9 7.03 38.97 12.00
C CYS A 9 8.32 39.49 11.35
N LEU A 10 8.28 40.01 10.13
CA LEU A 10 9.39 40.82 9.58
C LEU A 10 8.94 41.77 8.44
N MET A 11 7.89 42.53 8.66
CA MET A 11 7.64 43.74 7.84
C MET A 11 7.04 44.82 8.73
N LEU A 12 7.89 45.65 9.32
CA LEU A 12 7.57 47.02 9.73
C LEU A 12 8.86 47.67 10.25
N ASN A 13 9.57 48.35 9.36
CA ASN A 13 10.33 49.58 9.65
C ASN A 13 10.97 50.12 8.38
N ALA A 14 10.32 51.06 7.73
CA ALA A 14 10.98 52.00 6.85
C ALA A 14 10.35 53.38 7.09
N GLY A 15 11.11 54.23 7.77
CA GLY A 15 10.77 55.62 7.99
C GLY A 15 11.04 56.46 6.74
N CYS A 16 10.20 57.42 6.50
CA CYS A 16 10.33 58.44 5.47
C CYS A 16 11.54 59.35 5.73
N SER A 17 12.30 59.65 4.70
CA SER A 17 13.02 60.91 4.52
C SER A 17 13.03 61.29 3.02
N ASP A 18 12.36 62.38 2.71
CA ASP A 18 12.40 63.03 1.40
C ASP A 18 13.83 63.49 1.07
N ASN A 19 14.29 63.20 -0.13
CA ASN A 19 15.15 64.06 -0.93
C ASN A 19 15.10 63.66 -2.41
N ASP A 20 14.69 64.59 -3.24
CA ASP A 20 14.82 64.59 -4.69
C ASP A 20 16.30 64.46 -5.09
N ASP A 21 16.65 63.49 -5.96
CA ASP A 21 17.45 63.72 -7.15
C ASP A 21 17.61 62.46 -8.02
N LEU A 22 17.42 62.71 -9.33
CA LEU A 22 17.93 61.92 -10.46
C LEU A 22 17.59 60.43 -10.57
N THR A 23 16.71 60.15 -11.46
CA THR A 23 16.35 58.84 -12.01
C THR A 23 17.54 58.12 -12.65
N GLU A 24 18.31 57.39 -11.87
CA GLU A 24 18.92 56.15 -12.35
C GLU A 24 17.91 55.02 -12.09
N GLU A 25 17.47 54.34 -13.15
CA GLU A 25 16.77 53.07 -12.98
C GLU A 25 17.62 52.21 -12.06
N PRO A 26 17.04 51.62 -11.00
CA PRO A 26 17.79 50.71 -10.14
C PRO A 26 18.40 49.60 -11.02
N PRO A 27 19.68 49.25 -10.84
CA PRO A 27 20.29 48.16 -11.59
C PRO A 27 19.37 46.95 -11.47
N GLY A 28 19.00 46.38 -12.63
CA GLY A 28 18.17 45.19 -12.67
C GLY A 28 18.76 44.11 -11.76
N PRO A 29 17.95 43.21 -11.22
CA PRO A 29 18.40 42.21 -10.29
C PRO A 29 19.63 41.48 -10.86
N VAL A 30 20.71 41.45 -10.08
CA VAL A 30 21.94 40.71 -10.45
C VAL A 30 21.60 39.22 -10.34
N HIS A 31 21.37 38.59 -11.48
CA HIS A 31 21.14 37.15 -11.51
C HIS A 31 22.49 36.43 -11.33
N ASN A 32 22.59 35.59 -10.32
CA ASN A 32 23.71 34.66 -10.19
C ASN A 32 23.59 33.59 -11.29
N GLU A 33 24.65 33.34 -12.05
CA GLU A 33 24.62 32.37 -13.15
C GLU A 33 24.22 30.95 -12.69
N ASN A 34 24.71 30.51 -11.51
CA ASN A 34 24.35 29.26 -10.90
C ASN A 34 24.23 29.40 -9.39
N ILE A 35 23.19 28.79 -8.82
CA ILE A 35 22.96 28.71 -7.37
C ILE A 35 22.76 27.23 -7.02
N SER A 36 23.42 26.73 -5.98
CA SER A 36 23.17 25.36 -5.52
C SER A 36 23.07 25.24 -4.00
N ILE A 37 22.33 24.20 -3.56
CA ILE A 37 22.29 23.71 -2.17
C ILE A 37 22.50 22.20 -2.16
N GLY A 38 23.11 21.70 -1.08
CA GLY A 38 23.51 20.29 -0.97
C GLY A 38 24.90 20.06 -1.59
N SER A 39 25.38 18.84 -1.51
CA SER A 39 26.70 18.47 -1.99
C SER A 39 26.69 17.04 -2.57
N GLY A 40 26.15 16.92 -3.77
CA GLY A 40 26.24 15.69 -4.56
C GLY A 40 25.19 14.62 -4.33
N ASN A 41 24.61 14.49 -3.12
CA ASN A 41 23.57 13.48 -2.89
C ASN A 41 22.62 13.82 -1.72
N PRO A 42 21.49 14.53 -1.97
CA PRO A 42 21.20 15.20 -3.24
C PRO A 42 21.86 16.58 -3.35
N GLU A 43 21.88 17.10 -4.57
CA GLU A 43 22.23 18.47 -4.86
C GLU A 43 21.14 19.11 -5.73
N LEU A 44 20.64 20.27 -5.34
CA LEU A 44 19.75 21.10 -6.17
C LEU A 44 20.57 22.20 -6.83
N ILE A 45 20.47 22.31 -8.15
CA ILE A 45 21.20 23.27 -8.96
C ILE A 45 20.19 24.11 -9.73
N LEU A 46 20.29 25.42 -9.59
CA LEU A 46 19.59 26.40 -10.41
C LEU A 46 20.58 27.04 -11.39
N ALA A 47 20.23 27.03 -12.66
CA ALA A 47 21.02 27.68 -13.71
C ALA A 47 20.18 28.76 -14.40
N TRP A 48 20.68 29.99 -14.42
CA TRP A 48 20.00 31.11 -15.10
C TRP A 48 20.07 30.96 -16.62
N LYS A 49 18.93 31.06 -17.28
CA LYS A 49 18.81 31.13 -18.74
C LYS A 49 18.12 32.45 -19.11
N GLU A 50 18.78 33.24 -19.94
CA GLU A 50 18.24 34.49 -20.45
C GLU A 50 16.86 34.26 -21.11
N ASN A 51 15.91 35.15 -20.85
CA ASN A 51 14.51 35.10 -21.32
C ASN A 51 13.66 33.92 -20.79
N THR A 52 14.21 33.03 -19.95
CA THR A 52 13.49 31.90 -19.38
C THR A 52 13.39 32.00 -17.85
N GLY A 53 14.50 32.35 -17.19
CA GLY A 53 14.65 32.30 -15.73
C GLY A 53 15.53 31.14 -15.29
N TYR A 54 15.46 30.78 -14.00
CA TYR A 54 16.24 29.68 -13.43
C TYR A 54 15.63 28.31 -13.80
N THR A 55 16.40 27.50 -14.51
CA THR A 55 16.11 26.08 -14.73
C THR A 55 16.60 25.27 -13.54
N VAL A 56 15.89 24.18 -13.25
CA VAL A 56 16.14 23.33 -12.07
C VAL A 56 16.74 21.99 -12.50
N THR A 57 17.79 21.57 -11.79
CA THR A 57 18.34 20.22 -11.87
C THR A 57 18.51 19.68 -10.45
N ILE A 58 18.02 18.47 -10.20
CA ILE A 58 18.17 17.75 -8.94
C ILE A 58 19.09 16.57 -9.20
N ALA A 59 20.25 16.50 -8.53
CA ALA A 59 21.20 15.42 -8.69
C ALA A 59 21.15 14.49 -7.48
N GLY A 60 21.22 13.17 -7.72
CA GLY A 60 21.30 12.15 -6.67
C GLY A 60 21.90 10.85 -7.21
N TRP A 61 22.90 10.29 -6.52
CA TRP A 61 23.59 9.06 -6.89
C TRP A 61 24.07 9.01 -8.35
N GLY A 62 24.56 10.14 -8.86
CA GLY A 62 25.05 10.24 -10.24
C GLY A 62 23.96 10.33 -11.30
N GLN A 63 22.70 10.37 -10.91
CA GLN A 63 21.55 10.63 -11.78
C GLN A 63 21.13 12.11 -11.65
N LYS A 64 20.58 12.65 -12.73
CA LYS A 64 20.03 13.99 -12.74
C LYS A 64 18.55 13.96 -13.10
N TYR A 65 17.77 14.73 -12.38
CA TYR A 65 16.33 14.87 -12.58
C TYR A 65 16.02 16.32 -12.94
N ILE A 66 15.19 16.50 -13.94
CA ILE A 66 14.78 17.81 -14.46
C ILE A 66 13.26 17.90 -14.48
N PRO A 67 12.69 19.11 -14.44
CA PRO A 67 11.26 19.29 -14.62
C PRO A 67 10.78 18.78 -15.98
N VAL A 68 9.55 18.27 -16.00
CA VAL A 68 8.87 18.00 -17.26
C VAL A 68 8.63 19.34 -17.98
N ASP A 69 8.87 19.37 -19.31
CA ASP A 69 8.74 20.57 -20.15
C ASP A 69 9.60 21.79 -19.68
N GLU A 70 10.75 21.51 -19.03
CA GLU A 70 11.74 22.52 -18.58
C GLU A 70 11.24 23.54 -17.54
N ALA A 71 10.02 23.42 -17.03
CA ALA A 71 9.41 24.33 -16.06
C ALA A 71 9.01 23.61 -14.77
N ILE A 72 9.55 24.04 -13.64
CA ILE A 72 9.29 23.41 -12.33
C ILE A 72 7.94 23.83 -11.74
N VAL A 73 7.44 25.00 -12.09
CA VAL A 73 6.12 25.47 -11.69
C VAL A 73 5.13 25.20 -12.81
N CYS A 74 4.10 24.44 -12.49
CA CYS A 74 3.08 24.02 -13.44
C CYS A 74 1.69 24.16 -12.80
N LEU A 75 0.81 24.93 -13.43
CA LEU A 75 -0.58 25.12 -13.03
C LEU A 75 -1.50 24.62 -14.15
N GLU A 76 -2.49 23.81 -13.78
CA GLU A 76 -3.63 23.48 -14.61
C GLU A 76 -4.80 24.37 -14.19
N VAL A 77 -5.32 25.18 -15.10
CA VAL A 77 -6.39 26.14 -14.81
C VAL A 77 -7.61 25.80 -15.65
N PHE A 78 -8.77 25.77 -15.02
CA PHE A 78 -10.06 25.44 -15.62
C PHE A 78 -10.86 26.73 -15.86
N PRO A 79 -11.08 27.14 -17.12
CA PRO A 79 -11.91 28.31 -17.42
C PRO A 79 -13.38 28.07 -17.10
N VAL A 80 -14.12 29.13 -16.77
CA VAL A 80 -15.56 29.09 -16.54
C VAL A 80 -16.29 28.59 -17.78
N GLY A 81 -17.13 27.58 -17.63
CA GLY A 81 -17.99 27.06 -18.71
C GLY A 81 -17.26 26.27 -19.80
N VAL A 82 -15.99 25.92 -19.61
CA VAL A 82 -15.19 25.11 -20.54
C VAL A 82 -14.77 23.84 -19.85
N GLN A 83 -14.96 22.68 -20.51
CA GLN A 83 -14.57 21.39 -19.95
C GLN A 83 -13.06 21.12 -19.99
N SER A 84 -12.33 21.74 -20.94
CA SER A 84 -10.89 21.55 -21.10
C SER A 84 -10.12 22.57 -20.26
N SER A 85 -9.13 22.09 -19.51
CA SER A 85 -8.18 22.93 -18.80
C SER A 85 -7.12 23.54 -19.71
N LYS A 86 -6.43 24.54 -19.20
CA LYS A 86 -5.22 25.12 -19.79
C LYS A 86 -4.05 24.96 -18.85
N TRP A 87 -2.89 24.61 -19.42
CA TRP A 87 -1.65 24.40 -18.68
C TRP A 87 -0.77 25.63 -18.80
N TYR A 88 -0.36 26.18 -17.66
CA TYR A 88 0.56 27.32 -17.55
C TYR A 88 1.82 26.84 -16.83
N ARG A 89 2.97 27.25 -17.36
CA ARG A 89 4.27 26.81 -16.86
C ARG A 89 5.21 27.98 -16.69
N ALA A 90 6.05 27.95 -15.65
CA ALA A 90 7.06 28.95 -15.41
C ALA A 90 8.35 28.37 -14.82
N ALA A 91 9.48 28.91 -15.23
CA ALA A 91 10.72 28.83 -14.48
C ALA A 91 10.72 29.89 -13.37
N TYR A 92 11.62 29.81 -12.39
CA TYR A 92 11.74 30.81 -11.37
C TYR A 92 12.34 32.10 -11.98
N GLN A 93 11.73 33.25 -11.67
CA GLN A 93 12.25 34.56 -12.02
C GLN A 93 13.21 35.09 -10.95
N GLU A 94 13.04 34.66 -9.71
CA GLU A 94 13.87 35.04 -8.59
C GLU A 94 14.35 33.83 -7.84
N ALA A 95 15.59 33.84 -7.37
CA ALA A 95 16.15 32.82 -6.51
C ALA A 95 17.17 33.42 -5.55
N GLU A 96 17.04 33.12 -4.26
CA GLU A 96 17.92 33.62 -3.21
C GLU A 96 18.35 32.47 -2.30
N LYS A 97 19.67 32.33 -2.12
CA LYS A 97 20.21 31.37 -1.12
C LYS A 97 20.33 32.05 0.24
N GLN A 98 19.65 31.47 1.22
CA GLN A 98 19.60 31.92 2.61
C GLN A 98 20.13 30.81 3.53
N ASN A 99 21.43 30.81 3.83
CA ASN A 99 22.13 29.74 4.56
C ASN A 99 21.99 28.38 3.85
N ASP A 100 21.25 27.44 4.45
CA ASP A 100 20.95 26.09 3.96
C ASP A 100 19.64 25.99 3.15
N ARG A 101 18.98 27.13 2.91
CA ARG A 101 17.72 27.21 2.17
C ARG A 101 17.91 27.92 0.85
N LEU A 102 17.06 27.55 -0.10
CA LEU A 102 16.95 28.25 -1.37
C LEU A 102 15.49 28.68 -1.55
N VAL A 103 15.26 29.98 -1.57
CA VAL A 103 13.93 30.58 -1.78
C VAL A 103 13.81 30.98 -3.24
N CYS A 104 12.81 30.46 -3.93
CA CYS A 104 12.57 30.67 -5.36
C CYS A 104 11.17 31.23 -5.57
N LYS A 105 11.01 32.14 -6.53
CA LYS A 105 9.71 32.71 -6.89
C LYS A 105 9.44 32.62 -8.39
N ALA A 106 8.18 32.33 -8.69
CA ALA A 106 7.66 32.32 -10.05
C ALA A 106 6.32 33.05 -10.10
N LYS A 107 6.07 33.70 -11.23
CA LYS A 107 4.82 34.40 -11.52
C LYS A 107 4.17 33.79 -12.76
N ILE A 108 2.87 33.52 -12.69
CA ILE A 108 2.06 33.06 -13.82
C ILE A 108 0.85 33.99 -13.99
N ILE A 109 0.68 34.51 -15.19
CA ILE A 109 -0.50 35.27 -15.58
C ILE A 109 -1.24 34.46 -16.64
N THR A 110 -2.51 34.13 -16.38
CA THR A 110 -3.34 33.40 -17.34
C THR A 110 -3.78 34.30 -18.51
N ASP A 111 -4.17 33.69 -19.62
CA ASP A 111 -4.73 34.42 -20.78
C ASP A 111 -5.97 35.27 -20.41
N SER A 112 -6.69 34.86 -19.37
CA SER A 112 -7.86 35.56 -18.84
C SER A 112 -7.52 36.67 -17.84
N GLY A 113 -6.25 36.76 -17.44
CA GLY A 113 -5.73 37.83 -16.57
C GLY A 113 -5.82 37.51 -15.07
N SER A 114 -5.96 36.26 -14.68
CA SER A 114 -5.67 35.83 -13.31
C SER A 114 -4.16 35.84 -13.08
N ASP A 115 -3.72 36.23 -11.88
CA ASP A 115 -2.32 36.40 -11.51
C ASP A 115 -2.00 35.49 -10.29
N PHE A 116 -1.00 34.64 -10.45
CA PHE A 116 -0.52 33.70 -9.46
C PHE A 116 0.95 33.98 -9.13
N GLU A 117 1.28 34.04 -7.85
CA GLU A 117 2.65 34.02 -7.35
C GLU A 117 2.93 32.65 -6.70
N VAL A 118 4.04 32.02 -7.06
CA VAL A 118 4.46 30.75 -6.49
C VAL A 118 5.77 30.97 -5.76
N THR A 119 5.81 30.58 -4.49
CA THR A 119 7.01 30.60 -3.66
C THR A 119 7.39 29.17 -3.29
N ASP A 120 8.58 28.76 -3.68
CA ASP A 120 9.18 27.48 -3.34
C ASP A 120 10.36 27.67 -2.41
N ILE A 121 10.42 26.90 -1.33
CA ILE A 121 11.54 26.86 -0.40
C ILE A 121 12.12 25.45 -0.40
N TYR A 122 13.37 25.34 -0.84
CA TYR A 122 14.11 24.09 -0.83
C TYR A 122 15.06 24.02 0.35
N THR A 123 15.17 22.82 0.94
CA THR A 123 16.18 22.49 1.95
C THR A 123 16.77 21.11 1.68
N VAL A 124 18.05 20.94 1.94
CA VAL A 124 18.74 19.65 1.92
C VAL A 124 19.17 19.36 3.35
N ALA A 125 18.74 18.24 3.89
CA ALA A 125 19.15 17.82 5.23
C ALA A 125 20.61 17.33 5.17
N GLU A 126 21.45 17.82 6.11
CA GLU A 126 22.84 17.36 6.20
C GLU A 126 22.91 15.86 6.46
N ASN A 127 23.73 15.16 5.66
CA ASN A 127 23.93 13.70 5.71
C ASN A 127 22.68 12.84 5.44
N GLU A 128 21.64 13.42 4.84
CA GLU A 128 20.46 12.68 4.40
C GLU A 128 20.32 12.73 2.88
N ASP A 129 19.96 11.58 2.28
CA ASP A 129 19.71 11.45 0.84
C ASP A 129 18.34 12.05 0.46
N ARG A 130 18.03 13.28 0.94
CA ARG A 130 16.70 13.88 0.88
C ARG A 130 16.74 15.37 0.55
N LEU A 131 15.86 15.76 -0.37
CA LEU A 131 15.57 17.15 -0.73
C LEU A 131 14.12 17.46 -0.35
N ARG A 132 13.89 18.49 0.43
CA ARG A 132 12.56 18.97 0.80
C ARG A 132 12.18 20.21 0.03
N LEU A 133 10.90 20.27 -0.35
CA LEU A 133 10.26 21.41 -1.00
C LEU A 133 9.03 21.82 -0.18
N SER A 134 8.94 23.11 0.15
CA SER A 134 7.68 23.73 0.60
C SER A 134 7.22 24.68 -0.49
N ARG A 135 6.01 24.46 -1.03
CA ARG A 135 5.40 25.30 -2.06
C ARG A 135 4.16 25.99 -1.54
N VAL A 136 4.08 27.30 -1.84
CA VAL A 136 2.87 28.12 -1.64
C VAL A 136 2.49 28.73 -2.99
N VAL A 137 1.20 28.67 -3.33
CA VAL A 137 0.64 29.32 -4.52
C VAL A 137 -0.39 30.35 -4.08
N ASP A 138 -0.08 31.62 -4.24
CA ASP A 138 -0.96 32.73 -3.93
C ASP A 138 -1.72 33.20 -5.18
N VAL A 139 -3.04 33.32 -5.09
CA VAL A 139 -3.87 33.95 -6.11
C VAL A 139 -3.88 35.45 -5.83
N MET A 140 -2.98 36.20 -6.51
CA MET A 140 -2.85 37.63 -6.34
C MET A 140 -4.03 38.41 -6.97
N LYS A 141 -4.60 37.84 -8.05
CA LYS A 141 -5.74 38.39 -8.76
C LYS A 141 -6.54 37.29 -9.42
N ALA A 142 -7.85 37.31 -9.23
CA ALA A 142 -8.82 36.43 -9.91
C ALA A 142 -9.53 37.22 -11.04
N SER A 143 -9.49 36.72 -12.26
CA SER A 143 -10.13 37.39 -13.43
C SER A 143 -11.66 37.21 -13.46
N GLY A 144 -12.20 36.25 -12.73
CA GLY A 144 -13.61 35.83 -12.80
C GLY A 144 -13.94 34.96 -14.02
N LYS A 145 -12.97 34.74 -14.93
CA LYS A 145 -13.09 33.84 -16.09
C LYS A 145 -12.41 32.50 -15.87
N ASP A 146 -11.55 32.40 -14.87
CA ASP A 146 -10.94 31.17 -14.41
C ASP A 146 -11.72 30.65 -13.20
N HIS A 147 -12.13 29.40 -13.25
CA HIS A 147 -13.00 28.79 -12.24
C HIS A 147 -12.20 28.10 -11.14
N ALA A 148 -11.23 27.25 -11.54
CA ALA A 148 -10.50 26.40 -10.63
C ALA A 148 -9.07 26.16 -11.10
N PHE A 149 -8.21 25.70 -10.20
CA PHE A 149 -6.82 25.37 -10.54
C PHE A 149 -6.25 24.25 -9.67
N ASN A 150 -5.25 23.56 -10.25
CA ASN A 150 -4.34 22.65 -9.56
C ASN A 150 -2.90 23.09 -9.80
N SER A 151 -2.01 22.81 -8.85
CA SER A 151 -0.58 22.92 -9.08
C SER A 151 0.07 21.54 -9.12
N TYR A 152 1.13 21.44 -9.93
CA TYR A 152 1.86 20.19 -10.12
C TYR A 152 3.34 20.39 -9.83
N PHE A 153 3.95 19.40 -9.20
CA PHE A 153 5.38 19.21 -9.17
C PHE A 153 5.69 17.95 -9.99
N MET A 154 6.51 18.10 -11.05
CA MET A 154 6.75 17.02 -12.01
C MET A 154 8.23 16.96 -12.36
N VAL A 155 8.90 15.86 -12.04
CA VAL A 155 10.32 15.65 -12.33
C VAL A 155 10.57 14.30 -12.98
N ARG A 156 11.45 14.26 -13.98
CA ARG A 156 11.88 13.05 -14.69
C ARG A 156 13.41 12.97 -14.75
N ASN A 157 13.94 11.80 -15.01
CA ASN A 157 15.38 11.70 -15.29
C ASN A 157 15.75 12.52 -16.54
N GLU A 158 16.88 13.22 -16.49
CA GLU A 158 17.41 13.98 -17.62
C GLU A 158 17.71 13.07 -18.81
N VAL A 159 18.30 11.90 -18.54
CA VAL A 159 18.51 10.86 -19.54
C VAL A 159 17.20 10.09 -19.72
N GLN A 160 16.74 10.03 -20.96
CA GLN A 160 15.53 9.30 -21.30
C GLN A 160 15.61 7.84 -20.87
N GLN A 161 14.59 7.38 -20.16
CA GLN A 161 14.47 6.02 -19.64
C GLN A 161 13.21 5.36 -20.19
N ALA A 162 13.33 4.15 -20.73
CA ALA A 162 12.15 3.40 -21.11
C ALA A 162 11.30 3.06 -19.87
N ILE A 163 9.98 3.13 -19.99
CA ILE A 163 9.04 2.75 -18.92
C ILE A 163 9.34 1.34 -18.41
N THR A 164 9.56 0.38 -19.31
CA THR A 164 9.91 -1.01 -18.98
C THR A 164 11.31 -1.18 -18.37
N GLY A 165 12.16 -0.16 -18.45
CA GLY A 165 13.48 -0.10 -17.82
C GLY A 165 13.45 0.28 -16.35
N CYS A 166 12.26 0.61 -15.82
CA CYS A 166 12.05 0.98 -14.43
C CYS A 166 11.16 -0.02 -13.71
N GLU A 167 11.20 0.04 -12.39
CA GLU A 167 10.32 -0.67 -11.45
C GLU A 167 9.61 0.39 -10.63
N TYR A 168 8.33 0.22 -10.37
CA TYR A 168 7.45 1.26 -9.82
C TYR A 168 6.82 0.82 -8.51
N PHE A 169 6.47 1.80 -7.67
CA PHE A 169 5.73 1.56 -6.47
C PHE A 169 4.81 2.72 -6.14
N ILE A 170 3.54 2.42 -5.91
CA ILE A 170 2.56 3.25 -5.21
C ILE A 170 1.85 2.31 -4.24
N PRO A 171 1.84 2.60 -2.92
CA PRO A 171 1.17 1.76 -1.94
C PRO A 171 -0.27 1.45 -2.36
N SER A 172 -0.66 0.20 -2.27
CA SER A 172 -1.99 -0.30 -2.64
C SER A 172 -2.31 -0.36 -4.14
N LEU A 173 -1.48 0.19 -5.02
CA LEU A 173 -1.81 0.31 -6.45
C LEU A 173 -0.79 -0.34 -7.37
N ILE A 174 0.49 -0.07 -7.19
CA ILE A 174 1.54 -0.52 -8.10
C ILE A 174 2.69 -1.11 -7.31
N TYR A 175 3.08 -2.32 -7.69
CA TYR A 175 4.25 -3.01 -7.17
C TYR A 175 5.08 -3.53 -8.34
N LYS A 176 6.30 -3.00 -8.49
CA LYS A 176 7.30 -3.38 -9.48
C LYS A 176 6.90 -3.04 -10.92
N ASP A 177 6.72 -4.03 -11.79
CA ASP A 177 6.22 -3.83 -13.14
C ASP A 177 4.92 -4.62 -13.32
N GLU A 178 3.83 -3.92 -13.39
CA GLU A 178 2.51 -4.54 -13.53
C GLU A 178 2.11 -4.84 -14.97
N SER A 179 3.03 -4.68 -15.91
CA SER A 179 2.78 -4.95 -17.32
C SER A 179 2.26 -6.38 -17.61
N ASN A 180 2.42 -7.29 -16.65
CA ASN A 180 1.92 -8.67 -16.70
C ASN A 180 0.52 -8.85 -16.10
N LEU A 181 -0.10 -7.80 -15.54
CA LEU A 181 -1.46 -7.83 -14.99
C LEU A 181 -2.54 -7.46 -16.01
N SER A 182 -2.26 -7.67 -17.27
CA SER A 182 -3.05 -7.20 -18.42
C SER A 182 -4.51 -7.65 -18.46
N GLU A 183 -4.89 -8.65 -17.70
CA GLU A 183 -6.25 -9.20 -17.74
C GLU A 183 -7.11 -8.80 -16.53
N SER A 184 -6.50 -8.37 -15.44
CA SER A 184 -7.27 -7.84 -14.31
C SER A 184 -7.50 -6.36 -14.53
N SER A 185 -8.70 -5.98 -14.74
CA SER A 185 -9.11 -4.58 -14.82
C SER A 185 -9.06 -3.84 -13.47
N ILE A 186 -8.33 -4.35 -12.49
CA ILE A 186 -8.20 -3.79 -11.15
C ILE A 186 -6.78 -3.24 -11.02
N GLY A 187 -6.67 -1.94 -10.72
CA GLY A 187 -5.41 -1.24 -10.54
C GLY A 187 -4.96 -0.42 -11.74
N ALA A 188 -3.86 0.27 -11.58
CA ALA A 188 -3.27 1.11 -12.61
C ALA A 188 -2.67 0.27 -13.73
N ASP A 189 -2.80 0.73 -14.96
CA ASP A 189 -2.12 0.17 -16.09
C ASP A 189 -1.14 1.19 -16.72
N PHE A 190 -0.05 0.69 -17.29
CA PHE A 190 0.99 1.52 -17.90
C PHE A 190 0.68 1.93 -19.35
N THR A 191 -0.53 1.72 -19.80
CA THR A 191 -0.97 2.10 -21.16
C THR A 191 -1.45 3.54 -21.24
N HIS A 192 -1.62 4.21 -20.10
CA HIS A 192 -2.12 5.57 -19.98
C HIS A 192 -1.05 6.51 -19.46
N ASP A 193 -1.16 7.77 -19.82
CA ASP A 193 -0.15 8.79 -19.51
C ASP A 193 -0.10 9.17 -18.04
N TRP A 194 -1.23 9.09 -17.33
CA TRP A 194 -1.35 9.56 -15.96
C TRP A 194 -1.77 8.45 -15.02
N ILE A 195 -0.96 8.24 -13.99
CA ILE A 195 -1.27 7.37 -12.86
C ILE A 195 -1.17 8.23 -11.62
N LEU A 196 -2.28 8.65 -11.06
CA LEU A 196 -2.35 9.50 -9.87
C LEU A 196 -3.27 8.89 -8.83
N ALA A 197 -2.76 8.70 -7.65
CA ALA A 197 -3.50 8.19 -6.51
C ALA A 197 -3.60 9.26 -5.43
N ARG A 198 -4.78 9.45 -4.88
CA ARG A 198 -4.99 10.38 -3.75
C ARG A 198 -4.32 9.82 -2.50
N GLU A 199 -3.59 10.68 -1.81
CA GLU A 199 -2.76 10.29 -0.65
C GLU A 199 -3.59 9.77 0.53
N GLU A 200 -4.82 10.25 0.74
CA GLU A 200 -5.68 9.74 1.81
C GLU A 200 -6.20 8.31 1.54
N ARG A 201 -5.97 7.78 0.34
CA ARG A 201 -6.28 6.39 -0.02
C ARG A 201 -5.07 5.47 -0.01
N MET A 202 -3.91 6.01 0.23
CA MET A 202 -2.67 5.23 0.33
C MET A 202 -2.40 4.85 1.79
N GLY A 203 -1.82 3.69 2.02
CA GLY A 203 -1.30 3.32 3.34
C GLY A 203 -0.18 4.25 3.80
N LEU A 204 0.61 4.75 2.86
CA LEU A 204 1.65 5.74 3.07
C LEU A 204 1.74 6.61 1.81
N PRO A 205 1.73 7.96 1.89
CA PRO A 205 1.74 8.84 0.73
C PRO A 205 3.14 8.92 0.10
N LEU A 206 3.42 7.95 -0.74
CA LEU A 206 4.71 7.69 -1.36
C LEU A 206 4.51 7.19 -2.79
N ALA A 207 5.25 7.75 -3.75
CA ALA A 207 5.41 7.16 -5.08
C ALA A 207 6.89 7.03 -5.39
N MET A 208 7.32 5.89 -5.93
CA MET A 208 8.72 5.59 -6.21
C MET A 208 8.88 4.95 -7.58
N PHE A 209 9.97 5.27 -8.28
CA PHE A 209 10.48 4.38 -9.32
C PHE A 209 11.97 4.12 -9.15
N ARG A 210 12.42 2.94 -9.59
CA ARG A 210 13.81 2.50 -9.60
C ARG A 210 14.24 2.19 -11.03
N ASN A 211 15.36 2.73 -11.47
CA ASN A 211 15.97 2.36 -12.75
C ASN A 211 16.77 1.07 -12.60
N LYS A 212 16.41 0.06 -13.40
CA LYS A 212 17.03 -1.28 -13.34
C LYS A 212 18.51 -1.26 -13.69
N SER A 213 18.95 -0.36 -14.57
CA SER A 213 20.35 -0.33 -15.07
C SER A 213 21.30 0.45 -14.17
N SER A 214 20.86 1.56 -13.58
CA SER A 214 21.67 2.38 -12.65
C SER A 214 21.52 1.94 -11.19
N GLU A 215 20.52 1.12 -10.88
CA GLU A 215 20.14 0.70 -9.52
C GLU A 215 19.75 1.88 -8.61
N VAL A 216 19.53 3.06 -9.18
CA VAL A 216 19.09 4.25 -8.45
C VAL A 216 17.59 4.32 -8.43
N SER A 217 17.02 4.52 -7.25
CA SER A 217 15.62 4.82 -7.04
C SER A 217 15.41 6.24 -6.55
N VAL A 218 14.31 6.82 -6.97
CA VAL A 218 13.83 8.11 -6.49
C VAL A 218 12.39 7.97 -6.03
N ALA A 219 12.09 8.53 -4.87
CA ALA A 219 10.75 8.56 -4.33
C ALA A 219 10.31 9.99 -4.05
N LEU A 220 9.01 10.22 -4.16
CA LEU A 220 8.34 11.46 -3.82
C LEU A 220 7.32 11.15 -2.74
N ALA A 221 7.39 11.86 -1.62
CA ALA A 221 6.46 11.76 -0.51
C ALA A 221 5.91 13.14 -0.14
N ASP A 222 4.64 13.22 0.22
CA ASP A 222 4.13 14.38 0.97
C ASP A 222 4.47 14.19 2.44
N TYR A 223 5.07 15.16 3.11
CA TYR A 223 5.46 15.05 4.51
C TYR A 223 4.69 15.96 5.47
N ASN A 224 3.73 16.69 4.98
CA ASN A 224 2.86 17.52 5.81
C ASN A 224 1.39 17.15 5.58
N LEU A 225 1.09 15.87 5.72
CA LEU A 225 -0.27 15.40 5.57
C LEU A 225 -1.23 16.13 6.51
N ASN A 226 -2.23 16.73 5.93
CA ASN A 226 -3.44 17.10 6.61
C ASN A 226 -4.64 16.51 5.85
N PRO A 227 -4.76 15.19 5.82
CA PRO A 227 -5.76 14.53 5.01
C PRO A 227 -7.12 14.56 5.69
N VAL A 228 -7.69 15.72 5.78
CA VAL A 228 -9.09 15.82 6.14
C VAL A 228 -9.91 15.35 4.94
N THR A 229 -10.42 14.13 5.02
CA THR A 229 -11.45 13.66 4.12
C THR A 229 -12.66 14.55 4.30
N PHE A 230 -13.06 15.23 3.26
CA PHE A 230 -14.33 15.92 3.31
C PHE A 230 -15.37 15.13 2.50
N LYS A 231 -16.64 15.36 2.83
CA LYS A 231 -17.77 14.65 2.23
C LYS A 231 -17.87 14.98 0.74
N GLU A 232 -17.56 14.00 -0.11
CA GLU A 232 -17.74 14.14 -1.55
C GLU A 232 -19.21 13.94 -1.94
N GLU A 233 -19.68 14.75 -2.89
CA GLU A 233 -20.95 14.47 -3.54
C GLU A 233 -20.74 13.34 -4.57
N VAL A 234 -21.51 12.29 -4.42
CA VAL A 234 -21.42 11.12 -5.30
C VAL A 234 -21.74 11.52 -6.75
N GLY A 235 -20.85 11.20 -7.68
CA GLY A 235 -21.06 11.36 -9.11
C GLY A 235 -20.57 12.66 -9.73
N MET A 236 -19.77 13.47 -9.01
CA MET A 236 -19.13 14.65 -9.60
C MET A 236 -17.79 14.31 -10.24
N ASP A 237 -17.69 14.50 -11.55
CA ASP A 237 -16.44 14.32 -12.27
C ASP A 237 -15.39 15.40 -11.92
N HIS A 238 -15.85 16.59 -11.49
CA HIS A 238 -14.98 17.68 -11.08
C HIS A 238 -15.55 18.39 -9.85
N LEU A 239 -14.82 18.34 -8.75
CA LEU A 239 -15.16 19.00 -7.50
C LEU A 239 -14.24 20.21 -7.26
N VAL A 240 -14.81 21.38 -6.99
CA VAL A 240 -14.07 22.60 -6.69
C VAL A 240 -14.38 23.03 -5.27
N ASN A 241 -13.41 22.88 -4.37
CA ASN A 241 -13.58 23.23 -2.96
C ASN A 241 -12.25 23.76 -2.39
N ALA A 242 -12.31 24.84 -1.60
CA ALA A 242 -11.15 25.45 -0.96
C ALA A 242 -10.65 24.69 0.26
N ASP A 243 -11.46 23.80 0.81
CA ASP A 243 -11.17 23.07 2.05
C ASP A 243 -10.48 21.71 1.80
N MET A 244 -10.05 21.45 0.57
CA MET A 244 -9.27 20.25 0.25
C MET A 244 -7.81 20.41 0.67
N HIS A 245 -7.32 19.49 1.48
CA HIS A 245 -5.98 19.54 2.07
C HIS A 245 -5.13 18.31 1.77
N PHE A 246 -5.52 17.49 0.80
CA PHE A 246 -4.76 16.34 0.34
C PHE A 246 -4.34 16.49 -1.12
N GLY A 247 -3.23 15.84 -1.47
CA GLY A 247 -2.72 15.77 -2.83
C GLY A 247 -2.90 14.40 -3.49
N SER A 248 -2.27 14.24 -4.63
CA SER A 248 -2.11 12.95 -5.31
C SER A 248 -0.68 12.75 -5.73
N LEU A 249 -0.19 11.54 -5.54
CA LEU A 249 1.13 11.08 -5.94
C LEU A 249 1.05 10.07 -7.08
N GLY A 250 2.06 10.05 -7.92
CA GLY A 250 2.12 9.06 -8.97
C GLY A 250 3.10 9.34 -10.08
N PHE A 251 2.69 8.96 -11.31
CA PHE A 251 3.56 9.00 -12.48
C PHE A 251 2.90 9.67 -13.67
N TYR A 252 3.73 10.34 -14.48
CA TYR A 252 3.41 10.80 -15.82
C TYR A 252 4.30 10.09 -16.83
N LEU A 253 3.72 9.42 -17.82
CA LEU A 253 4.40 8.48 -18.70
C LEU A 253 4.46 8.94 -20.16
N ALA A 254 3.72 10.00 -20.53
CA ALA A 254 3.62 10.47 -21.93
C ALA A 254 4.95 10.95 -22.54
N SER A 255 5.92 11.31 -21.73
CA SER A 255 7.23 11.81 -22.20
C SER A 255 8.19 10.70 -22.66
N GLN A 256 7.74 9.47 -22.79
CA GLN A 256 8.55 8.27 -23.02
C GLN A 256 9.64 8.04 -21.95
N SER A 257 9.56 8.76 -20.85
CA SER A 257 10.41 8.60 -19.66
C SER A 257 9.54 8.84 -18.45
N PRO A 258 9.52 7.94 -17.46
CA PRO A 258 8.66 8.13 -16.30
C PRO A 258 9.05 9.40 -15.54
N ALA A 259 8.04 10.17 -15.16
CA ALA A 259 8.17 11.31 -14.27
C ALA A 259 7.42 11.03 -12.96
N LEU A 260 8.02 11.40 -11.83
CA LEU A 260 7.30 11.51 -10.55
C LEU A 260 6.41 12.75 -10.60
N VAL A 261 5.20 12.61 -10.09
CA VAL A 261 4.20 13.68 -10.09
C VAL A 261 3.58 13.81 -8.72
N TYR A 262 3.43 15.05 -8.29
CA TYR A 262 2.50 15.45 -7.25
C TYR A 262 1.52 16.47 -7.82
N CYS A 263 0.23 16.25 -7.55
CA CYS A 263 -0.86 17.15 -7.94
C CYS A 263 -1.58 17.63 -6.68
N PHE A 264 -1.77 18.93 -6.53
CA PHE A 264 -2.50 19.52 -5.40
C PHE A 264 -3.54 20.54 -5.88
N PRO A 265 -4.80 20.48 -5.34
CA PRO A 265 -5.36 19.38 -4.56
C PRO A 265 -5.43 18.07 -5.35
N GLY A 266 -5.57 16.95 -4.64
CA GLY A 266 -5.43 15.62 -5.21
C GLY A 266 -6.56 15.22 -6.13
N SER A 267 -6.23 14.95 -7.39
CA SER A 267 -7.12 14.32 -8.38
C SER A 267 -6.70 12.88 -8.63
N GLU A 268 -7.65 12.01 -8.95
CA GLU A 268 -7.34 10.64 -9.40
C GLU A 268 -7.16 10.65 -10.92
N GLY A 269 -6.09 10.03 -11.39
CA GLY A 269 -5.83 9.84 -12.80
C GLY A 269 -6.79 8.82 -13.43
N GLU A 270 -6.99 8.91 -14.72
CA GLU A 270 -7.68 7.89 -15.49
C GLU A 270 -7.00 6.54 -15.27
N HIS A 271 -7.80 5.49 -15.15
CA HIS A 271 -7.31 4.12 -14.96
C HIS A 271 -6.48 3.86 -13.67
N THR A 272 -6.43 4.81 -12.76
CA THR A 272 -5.77 4.60 -11.47
C THR A 272 -6.58 3.64 -10.58
N TYR A 273 -7.90 3.78 -10.58
CA TYR A 273 -8.81 2.88 -9.89
C TYR A 273 -9.84 2.28 -10.84
N ALA A 274 -10.19 1.02 -10.60
CA ALA A 274 -11.36 0.39 -11.19
C ALA A 274 -12.53 0.50 -10.22
N ASP A 275 -13.68 0.99 -10.66
CA ASP A 275 -14.90 0.82 -9.89
C ASP A 275 -15.39 -0.64 -9.95
N GLY A 276 -16.06 -1.12 -8.91
CA GLY A 276 -16.52 -2.50 -8.78
C GLY A 276 -17.62 -2.93 -9.76
N GLY A 277 -18.06 -2.07 -10.68
CA GLY A 277 -19.13 -2.35 -11.65
C GLY A 277 -18.62 -2.92 -12.97
N GLY A 278 -19.41 -3.74 -13.62
CA GLY A 278 -19.02 -4.52 -14.81
C GLY A 278 -18.77 -3.74 -16.10
N SER A 279 -19.14 -2.45 -16.25
CA SER A 279 -18.76 -1.59 -17.37
C SER A 279 -18.08 -0.34 -16.84
N ARG A 280 -16.77 -0.29 -17.02
CA ARG A 280 -15.93 0.64 -16.27
C ARG A 280 -15.45 1.73 -17.19
N GLU A 281 -16.20 2.81 -17.26
CA GLU A 281 -15.63 4.06 -17.71
C GLU A 281 -14.73 4.60 -16.60
N ARG A 282 -13.43 4.49 -16.80
CA ARG A 282 -12.43 5.05 -15.93
C ARG A 282 -12.29 6.51 -16.27
N ARG A 283 -12.75 7.37 -15.38
CA ARG A 283 -12.75 8.82 -15.58
C ARG A 283 -11.76 9.48 -14.64
N TRP A 284 -11.28 10.65 -15.05
CA TRP A 284 -10.65 11.56 -14.12
C TRP A 284 -11.64 11.94 -13.02
N ALA A 285 -11.26 11.70 -11.78
CA ALA A 285 -11.94 12.27 -10.63
C ALA A 285 -11.20 13.56 -10.23
N ARG A 286 -11.55 14.67 -10.88
CA ARG A 286 -10.85 15.94 -10.72
C ARG A 286 -11.24 16.64 -9.43
N ARG A 287 -10.24 17.17 -8.75
CA ARG A 287 -10.36 17.96 -7.52
C ARG A 287 -9.51 19.21 -7.71
N SER A 288 -10.07 20.39 -7.45
CA SER A 288 -9.37 21.65 -7.69
C SER A 288 -9.73 22.70 -6.64
N HIS A 289 -8.81 23.62 -6.38
CA HIS A 289 -9.11 24.82 -5.63
C HIS A 289 -9.76 25.87 -6.52
N PRO A 290 -10.67 26.72 -5.98
CA PRO A 290 -11.23 27.82 -6.73
C PRO A 290 -10.17 28.89 -7.00
N VAL A 291 -10.21 29.53 -8.18
CA VAL A 291 -9.40 30.72 -8.46
C VAL A 291 -9.96 31.91 -7.69
N ARG A 292 -9.52 32.07 -6.45
CA ARG A 292 -9.99 33.10 -5.51
C ARG A 292 -8.83 33.64 -4.68
N VAL A 293 -8.74 34.96 -4.54
CA VAL A 293 -7.77 35.60 -3.64
C VAL A 293 -7.98 35.10 -2.20
N GLY A 294 -6.88 34.72 -1.55
CA GLY A 294 -6.88 34.22 -0.17
C GLY A 294 -7.29 32.75 -0.01
N VAL A 295 -7.37 31.97 -1.11
CA VAL A 295 -7.42 30.51 -1.00
C VAL A 295 -6.09 30.00 -0.46
N GLU A 296 -6.12 29.11 0.52
CA GLU A 296 -4.92 28.45 1.01
C GLU A 296 -4.54 27.34 0.03
N HIS A 297 -3.34 27.43 -0.56
CA HIS A 297 -2.82 26.45 -1.51
C HIS A 297 -1.34 26.23 -1.22
N ALA A 298 -1.07 25.32 -0.30
CA ALA A 298 0.28 25.03 0.16
C ALA A 298 0.47 23.53 0.41
N TYR A 299 1.68 23.02 0.15
CA TYR A 299 2.06 21.65 0.40
C TYR A 299 3.56 21.50 0.60
N MET A 300 3.96 20.35 1.15
CA MET A 300 5.36 20.04 1.42
C MET A 300 5.72 18.66 0.86
N LEU A 301 6.80 18.59 0.10
CA LEU A 301 7.27 17.37 -0.54
C LEU A 301 8.69 17.02 -0.10
N GLU A 302 8.97 15.73 -0.04
CA GLU A 302 10.32 15.20 0.14
C GLU A 302 10.67 14.28 -1.04
N LEU A 303 11.78 14.58 -1.74
CA LEU A 303 12.40 13.66 -2.68
C LEU A 303 13.49 12.88 -1.96
N GLN A 304 13.42 11.57 -2.06
CA GLN A 304 14.36 10.64 -1.46
C GLN A 304 15.12 9.90 -2.55
N PHE A 305 16.43 9.74 -2.37
CA PHE A 305 17.31 9.08 -3.34
C PHE A 305 18.01 7.89 -2.68
N LYS A 306 17.97 6.72 -3.33
CA LYS A 306 18.65 5.52 -2.85
C LYS A 306 19.33 4.79 -4.00
N LYS A 307 20.37 4.02 -3.68
CA LYS A 307 21.03 3.15 -4.66
C LYS A 307 21.07 1.74 -4.09
N GLU A 308 20.19 0.89 -4.61
CA GLU A 308 20.01 -0.48 -4.15
C GLU A 308 19.90 -1.46 -5.33
N ALA A 309 20.63 -2.56 -5.25
CA ALA A 309 20.68 -3.56 -6.32
C ALA A 309 19.34 -4.28 -6.53
N ALA A 310 18.52 -4.43 -5.47
CA ALA A 310 17.26 -5.15 -5.50
C ALA A 310 16.07 -4.21 -5.21
N PHE A 311 14.94 -4.42 -5.91
CA PHE A 311 13.72 -3.65 -5.73
C PHE A 311 13.16 -3.76 -4.31
N PRO A 312 13.05 -4.96 -3.67
CA PRO A 312 12.54 -5.07 -2.31
C PRO A 312 13.33 -4.22 -1.30
N LYS A 313 14.65 -4.16 -1.46
CA LYS A 313 15.51 -3.36 -0.57
C LYS A 313 15.32 -1.86 -0.80
N ALA A 314 15.28 -1.42 -2.05
CA ALA A 314 15.00 -0.02 -2.39
C ALA A 314 13.64 0.42 -1.82
N LEU A 315 12.61 -0.42 -1.96
CA LEU A 315 11.30 -0.18 -1.41
C LEU A 315 11.33 -0.07 0.12
N GLU A 316 11.97 -1.02 0.81
CA GLU A 316 12.12 -1.02 2.26
C GLU A 316 12.75 0.29 2.77
N GLU A 317 13.83 0.76 2.11
CA GLU A 317 14.52 1.99 2.51
C GLU A 317 13.65 3.24 2.35
N HIS A 318 12.92 3.37 1.23
CA HIS A 318 12.00 4.49 1.01
C HIS A 318 10.79 4.42 1.93
N TRP A 319 10.25 3.22 2.15
CA TRP A 319 9.14 3.00 3.07
C TRP A 319 9.51 3.43 4.50
N LYS A 320 10.62 2.91 5.03
CA LYS A 320 11.11 3.25 6.37
C LYS A 320 11.39 4.75 6.52
N ALA A 321 12.00 5.36 5.49
CA ALA A 321 12.28 6.78 5.50
C ALA A 321 10.99 7.61 5.61
N THR A 322 9.98 7.28 4.82
CA THR A 322 8.70 7.98 4.81
C THR A 322 7.89 7.69 6.08
N PHE A 323 7.86 6.44 6.55
CA PHE A 323 7.19 6.08 7.80
C PHE A 323 7.78 6.83 9.00
N ASN A 324 9.10 6.89 9.10
CA ASN A 324 9.79 7.62 10.16
C ASN A 324 9.56 9.14 10.08
N LEU A 325 9.34 9.67 8.88
CA LEU A 325 9.00 11.08 8.67
C LEU A 325 7.65 11.43 9.31
N TYR A 326 6.64 10.56 9.12
CA TYR A 326 5.33 10.74 9.70
C TYR A 326 5.29 10.39 11.18
N ASN A 327 6.06 9.38 11.58
CA ASN A 327 6.02 8.83 12.94
C ASN A 327 4.57 8.72 13.46
N PRO A 328 3.69 7.98 12.73
CA PRO A 328 2.28 7.96 13.03
C PRO A 328 2.02 7.43 14.43
N GLU A 329 1.05 8.03 15.11
CA GLU A 329 0.57 7.52 16.40
C GLU A 329 -0.13 6.18 16.16
N VAL A 330 0.34 5.13 16.82
CA VAL A 330 -0.30 3.83 16.77
C VAL A 330 -1.50 3.84 17.70
N LEU A 331 -2.69 3.57 17.16
CA LEU A 331 -3.88 3.43 17.97
C LEU A 331 -3.73 2.21 18.90
N GLU A 332 -3.83 2.44 20.19
CA GLU A 332 -3.85 1.36 21.17
C GLU A 332 -5.20 0.63 21.09
N VAL A 333 -5.13 -0.65 20.81
CA VAL A 333 -6.30 -1.54 20.84
C VAL A 333 -6.11 -2.55 21.97
N ASP A 334 -7.10 -2.67 22.85
CA ASP A 334 -7.10 -3.72 23.86
C ASP A 334 -7.36 -5.07 23.19
N ASN A 335 -6.27 -5.77 22.88
CA ASN A 335 -6.33 -7.07 22.21
C ASN A 335 -7.03 -8.14 23.05
N GLU A 336 -7.03 -8.01 24.39
CA GLU A 336 -7.73 -8.96 25.27
C GLU A 336 -9.23 -8.77 25.17
N ASP A 337 -9.72 -7.53 25.16
CA ASP A 337 -11.14 -7.22 24.94
C ASP A 337 -11.61 -7.70 23.57
N VAL A 338 -10.86 -7.38 22.50
CA VAL A 338 -11.20 -7.87 21.14
C VAL A 338 -11.29 -9.39 21.10
N MET A 339 -10.35 -10.09 21.72
CA MET A 339 -10.38 -11.55 21.78
C MET A 339 -11.58 -12.06 22.59
N ASN A 340 -11.89 -11.47 23.72
CA ASN A 340 -13.01 -11.89 24.56
C ASN A 340 -14.35 -11.68 23.84
N TYR A 341 -14.59 -10.51 23.22
CA TYR A 341 -15.79 -10.29 22.39
C TYR A 341 -15.88 -11.27 21.22
N SER A 342 -14.77 -11.55 20.56
CA SER A 342 -14.74 -12.53 19.46
C SER A 342 -15.14 -13.94 19.94
N LEU A 343 -14.67 -14.35 21.11
CA LEU A 343 -15.03 -15.65 21.70
C LEU A 343 -16.49 -15.69 22.15
N GLU A 344 -17.05 -14.61 22.66
CA GLU A 344 -18.48 -14.49 22.96
C GLU A 344 -19.34 -14.63 21.70
N VAL A 345 -18.92 -14.02 20.59
CA VAL A 345 -19.58 -14.17 19.28
C VAL A 345 -19.52 -15.61 18.81
N LEU A 346 -18.38 -16.28 18.91
CA LEU A 346 -18.24 -17.70 18.56
C LEU A 346 -19.10 -18.59 19.46
N ASP A 347 -19.14 -18.32 20.76
CA ASP A 347 -20.00 -19.07 21.70
C ASP A 347 -21.49 -18.91 21.37
N HIS A 348 -21.90 -17.69 21.02
CA HIS A 348 -23.29 -17.36 20.63
C HIS A 348 -23.72 -18.09 19.35
N TYR A 349 -22.86 -18.09 18.32
CA TYR A 349 -23.19 -18.67 17.02
C TYR A 349 -22.82 -20.15 16.88
N TRP A 350 -22.27 -20.77 17.92
CA TRP A 350 -22.01 -22.20 17.87
C TRP A 350 -23.31 -23.00 17.71
N LEU A 351 -23.34 -23.87 16.73
CA LEU A 351 -24.51 -24.70 16.44
C LEU A 351 -24.10 -26.14 16.09
N LYS A 352 -25.07 -27.04 16.12
CA LYS A 352 -24.90 -28.42 15.67
C LYS A 352 -26.04 -28.75 14.72
N ASP A 353 -25.70 -28.93 13.46
CA ASP A 353 -26.68 -29.25 12.43
C ASP A 353 -26.42 -30.65 11.86
N ASN A 354 -27.44 -31.55 11.94
CA ASN A 354 -27.31 -32.95 11.57
C ASN A 354 -26.02 -33.64 12.10
N ASP A 355 -25.74 -33.49 13.38
CA ASP A 355 -24.54 -33.96 14.05
C ASP A 355 -23.20 -33.35 13.62
N ALA A 356 -23.19 -32.40 12.71
CA ALA A 356 -22.02 -31.62 12.37
C ALA A 356 -21.97 -30.32 13.21
N PRO A 357 -21.03 -30.20 14.17
CA PRO A 357 -20.85 -29.00 14.96
C PRO A 357 -20.05 -27.94 14.16
N GLY A 358 -20.40 -26.65 14.33
CA GLY A 358 -19.71 -25.58 13.64
C GLY A 358 -20.28 -24.21 13.92
N PHE A 359 -19.89 -23.27 13.09
CA PHE A 359 -20.37 -21.90 13.06
C PHE A 359 -21.04 -21.60 11.72
N PRO A 360 -22.07 -20.73 11.66
CA PRO A 360 -22.67 -20.34 10.38
C PRO A 360 -21.61 -19.72 9.46
N PHE A 361 -21.79 -19.89 8.15
CA PHE A 361 -20.91 -19.30 7.16
C PHE A 361 -21.04 -17.78 7.11
N SER A 362 -22.27 -17.28 7.23
CA SER A 362 -22.55 -15.84 7.23
C SER A 362 -23.74 -15.49 8.10
N VAL A 363 -23.74 -14.25 8.59
CA VAL A 363 -24.82 -13.60 9.32
C VAL A 363 -25.12 -12.24 8.71
N HIS A 364 -26.40 -11.82 8.80
CA HIS A 364 -26.79 -10.49 8.37
C HIS A 364 -26.41 -9.43 9.42
N LEU A 365 -25.78 -8.35 9.00
CA LEU A 365 -25.53 -7.20 9.85
C LEU A 365 -26.51 -6.07 9.52
N PRO A 366 -27.06 -5.33 10.51
CA PRO A 366 -26.77 -5.44 11.94
C PRO A 366 -27.68 -6.42 12.70
N SER A 367 -28.61 -7.14 12.05
CA SER A 367 -29.62 -7.97 12.74
C SER A 367 -29.04 -9.17 13.50
N GLY A 368 -27.87 -9.68 13.07
CA GLY A 368 -27.27 -10.90 13.62
C GLY A 368 -27.98 -12.21 13.19
N GLU A 369 -28.95 -12.15 12.29
CA GLU A 369 -29.64 -13.33 11.79
C GLU A 369 -28.72 -14.21 10.94
N VAL A 370 -28.74 -15.52 11.17
CA VAL A 370 -27.98 -16.49 10.37
C VAL A 370 -28.51 -16.49 8.94
N ASN A 371 -27.61 -16.22 8.00
CA ASN A 371 -27.94 -16.16 6.57
C ASN A 371 -27.66 -17.50 5.87
N GLU A 372 -26.50 -18.12 6.17
CA GLU A 372 -26.07 -19.38 5.53
C GLU A 372 -25.37 -20.28 6.53
N ILE A 373 -25.69 -21.57 6.47
CA ILE A 373 -24.98 -22.61 7.19
C ILE A 373 -24.22 -23.48 6.19
N SER A 374 -22.92 -23.36 6.19
CA SER A 374 -21.96 -24.16 5.42
C SER A 374 -20.63 -24.09 6.15
N TYR A 375 -19.84 -25.16 6.13
CA TYR A 375 -18.61 -25.19 6.91
C TYR A 375 -17.39 -25.24 6.02
N SER A 376 -16.54 -24.21 6.11
CA SER A 376 -15.23 -24.17 5.47
C SER A 376 -14.14 -24.37 6.51
N MET A 377 -13.23 -25.29 6.25
CA MET A 377 -12.19 -25.75 7.17
C MET A 377 -11.30 -24.61 7.71
N GLY A 378 -10.75 -23.82 6.83
CA GLY A 378 -9.78 -22.76 7.14
C GLY A 378 -10.27 -21.38 6.74
N PHE A 379 -10.09 -20.97 5.49
CA PHE A 379 -10.48 -19.66 5.01
C PHE A 379 -12.01 -19.47 4.94
N VAL A 380 -12.48 -18.24 5.02
CA VAL A 380 -13.88 -17.78 5.05
C VAL A 380 -14.61 -18.30 6.29
N GLY A 381 -15.02 -19.56 6.32
CA GLY A 381 -15.76 -20.14 7.45
C GLY A 381 -14.89 -20.44 8.67
N MET A 382 -13.59 -20.54 8.54
CA MET A 382 -12.57 -20.68 9.60
C MET A 382 -12.94 -21.63 10.74
N GLN A 383 -13.58 -22.77 10.43
CA GLN A 383 -14.15 -23.66 11.44
C GLN A 383 -13.10 -24.17 12.45
N ILE A 384 -11.99 -24.73 11.94
CA ILE A 384 -10.94 -25.28 12.81
C ILE A 384 -10.18 -24.18 13.56
N PRO A 385 -9.78 -23.04 12.94
CA PRO A 385 -9.17 -21.93 13.69
C PRO A 385 -10.05 -21.41 14.82
N CYS A 386 -11.34 -21.14 14.56
CA CYS A 386 -12.28 -20.68 15.58
C CYS A 386 -12.47 -21.71 16.71
N ALA A 387 -12.58 -22.99 16.36
CA ALA A 387 -12.67 -24.08 17.33
C ALA A 387 -11.41 -24.17 18.21
N TYR A 388 -10.23 -24.01 17.61
CA TYR A 388 -8.97 -23.98 18.34
C TYR A 388 -8.92 -22.86 19.38
N TYR A 389 -9.34 -21.64 19.01
CA TYR A 389 -9.34 -20.53 19.96
C TYR A 389 -10.32 -20.73 21.11
N LEU A 390 -11.53 -21.27 20.87
CA LEU A 390 -12.45 -21.65 21.93
C LEU A 390 -11.84 -22.74 22.83
N TYR A 391 -11.31 -23.82 22.24
CA TYR A 391 -10.69 -24.90 22.96
C TYR A 391 -9.54 -24.45 23.86
N ARG A 392 -8.64 -23.67 23.28
CA ARG A 392 -7.49 -23.08 23.98
C ARG A 392 -7.93 -22.20 25.16
N LYS A 393 -8.83 -21.23 24.90
CA LYS A 393 -9.32 -20.33 25.95
C LYS A 393 -10.06 -21.12 27.06
N GLY A 394 -10.82 -22.12 26.66
CA GLY A 394 -11.50 -23.03 27.61
C GLY A 394 -10.51 -23.71 28.55
N LEU A 395 -9.40 -24.24 28.03
CA LEU A 395 -8.33 -24.82 28.84
C LEU A 395 -7.65 -23.81 29.77
N GLU A 396 -7.31 -22.62 29.22
CA GLU A 396 -6.63 -21.56 29.96
C GLU A 396 -7.47 -20.99 31.12
N THR A 397 -8.79 -20.92 30.94
CA THR A 397 -9.74 -20.35 31.92
C THR A 397 -10.54 -21.37 32.70
N ASN A 398 -10.33 -22.69 32.46
CA ASN A 398 -11.14 -23.79 32.98
C ASN A 398 -12.65 -23.66 32.64
N ASN A 399 -12.96 -23.12 31.48
CA ASN A 399 -14.32 -23.03 30.96
C ASN A 399 -14.64 -24.28 30.13
N SER A 400 -15.34 -25.22 30.73
CA SER A 400 -15.68 -26.48 30.06
C SER A 400 -16.60 -26.27 28.83
N ILE A 401 -17.46 -25.25 28.84
CA ILE A 401 -18.35 -24.97 27.69
C ILE A 401 -17.51 -24.63 26.44
N TYR A 402 -16.51 -23.79 26.59
CA TYR A 402 -15.62 -23.44 25.48
C TYR A 402 -14.77 -24.61 25.03
N THR A 403 -14.23 -25.39 26.01
CA THR A 403 -13.47 -26.59 25.70
C THR A 403 -14.31 -27.61 24.94
N ASP A 404 -15.52 -27.91 25.41
CA ASP A 404 -16.41 -28.92 24.81
C ASP A 404 -16.87 -28.50 23.40
N LYS A 405 -17.21 -27.19 23.19
CA LYS A 405 -17.62 -26.66 21.89
C LYS A 405 -16.49 -26.72 20.86
N GLY A 406 -15.29 -26.29 21.26
CA GLY A 406 -14.11 -26.36 20.40
C GLY A 406 -13.72 -27.79 20.07
N GLU A 407 -13.70 -28.68 21.09
CA GLU A 407 -13.35 -30.10 20.93
C GLU A 407 -14.28 -30.82 19.95
N GLN A 408 -15.58 -30.61 20.03
CA GLN A 408 -16.55 -31.26 19.14
C GLN A 408 -16.28 -30.91 17.66
N ILE A 409 -15.95 -29.64 17.36
CA ILE A 409 -15.63 -29.21 15.98
C ILE A 409 -14.29 -29.84 15.53
N LEU A 410 -13.27 -29.81 16.38
CA LEU A 410 -11.96 -30.40 16.08
C LEU A 410 -12.05 -31.89 15.82
N ASP A 411 -12.78 -32.65 16.68
CA ASP A 411 -13.02 -34.09 16.51
C ASP A 411 -13.77 -34.34 15.19
N PHE A 412 -14.85 -33.59 14.90
CA PHE A 412 -15.62 -33.74 13.68
C PHE A 412 -14.74 -33.61 12.40
N TRP A 413 -13.88 -32.59 12.34
CA TRP A 413 -13.02 -32.39 11.18
C TRP A 413 -11.92 -33.46 11.08
N ALA A 414 -11.30 -33.84 12.17
CA ALA A 414 -10.26 -34.87 12.19
C ALA A 414 -10.80 -36.25 11.76
N GLU A 415 -12.05 -36.57 12.11
CA GLU A 415 -12.68 -37.85 11.81
C GLU A 415 -13.28 -37.94 10.41
N ASN A 416 -13.78 -36.79 9.87
CA ASN A 416 -14.63 -36.84 8.67
C ASN A 416 -14.02 -36.21 7.43
N SER A 417 -13.02 -35.27 7.56
CA SER A 417 -12.56 -34.51 6.42
C SER A 417 -11.52 -35.21 5.55
N SER A 418 -10.80 -36.23 6.03
CA SER A 418 -9.77 -36.91 5.22
C SER A 418 -10.38 -37.68 4.05
N ALA A 419 -9.85 -37.44 2.85
CA ALA A 419 -10.03 -38.32 1.71
C ALA A 419 -9.26 -39.64 1.91
N PRO A 420 -9.59 -40.73 1.18
CA PRO A 420 -8.90 -42.03 1.32
C PRO A 420 -7.39 -41.99 1.07
N ASN A 421 -6.89 -41.00 0.32
CA ASN A 421 -5.48 -40.77 0.03
C ASN A 421 -4.76 -39.89 1.07
N GLY A 422 -5.46 -39.45 2.13
CA GLY A 422 -4.94 -38.59 3.18
C GLY A 422 -5.14 -37.08 2.94
N MET A 423 -5.59 -36.65 1.76
CA MET A 423 -5.87 -35.26 1.46
C MET A 423 -7.01 -34.73 2.34
N PRO A 424 -6.87 -33.54 2.96
CA PRO A 424 -7.99 -32.90 3.66
C PRO A 424 -9.01 -32.34 2.66
N ARG A 425 -10.29 -32.59 2.89
CA ARG A 425 -11.42 -31.97 2.19
C ARG A 425 -11.87 -30.76 2.99
N ILE A 426 -12.06 -29.64 2.32
CA ILE A 426 -12.17 -28.33 2.97
C ILE A 426 -13.59 -27.82 3.17
N TRP A 427 -14.59 -28.44 2.56
CA TRP A 427 -15.97 -28.00 2.62
C TRP A 427 -16.92 -29.09 3.10
N TRP A 428 -17.73 -28.77 4.10
CA TRP A 428 -18.90 -29.55 4.51
C TRP A 428 -20.16 -28.80 4.09
N ASP A 429 -20.92 -29.39 3.19
CA ASP A 429 -22.15 -28.82 2.67
C ASP A 429 -23.38 -29.42 3.34
N ILE A 430 -24.42 -28.59 3.51
CA ILE A 430 -25.67 -29.02 4.15
C ILE A 430 -26.60 -29.81 3.21
N SER A 431 -26.41 -29.75 1.90
CA SER A 431 -27.25 -30.50 0.98
C SER A 431 -26.46 -30.88 -0.28
N PRO A 432 -26.09 -32.15 -0.40
CA PRO A 432 -26.20 -33.23 0.59
C PRO A 432 -25.24 -33.05 1.78
N TRP A 433 -25.59 -33.53 2.96
CA TRP A 433 -24.79 -33.45 4.18
C TRP A 433 -23.51 -34.28 4.07
N ASN A 434 -22.51 -33.76 3.41
CA ASN A 434 -21.21 -34.41 3.26
C ASN A 434 -20.17 -33.43 2.64
N PHE A 435 -18.94 -33.92 2.49
CA PHE A 435 -17.87 -33.27 1.76
C PHE A 435 -18.09 -33.41 0.24
N PHE A 436 -19.05 -32.69 -0.30
CA PHE A 436 -19.49 -32.84 -1.69
C PHE A 436 -18.66 -32.02 -2.68
N ARG A 437 -18.23 -30.82 -2.31
CA ARG A 437 -17.51 -29.93 -3.23
C ARG A 437 -16.21 -30.58 -3.69
N ASN A 438 -16.03 -30.61 -5.00
CA ASN A 438 -14.86 -31.22 -5.64
C ASN A 438 -13.76 -30.20 -5.91
N HIS A 439 -13.51 -29.31 -4.93
CA HIS A 439 -12.50 -28.27 -4.97
C HIS A 439 -11.86 -28.12 -3.60
N ASN A 440 -10.56 -28.39 -3.52
CA ASN A 440 -9.79 -28.33 -2.28
C ASN A 440 -8.52 -27.53 -2.53
N ASP A 441 -8.49 -26.29 -2.08
CA ASP A 441 -7.38 -25.36 -2.28
C ASP A 441 -6.48 -25.24 -1.05
N LEU A 442 -5.22 -24.87 -1.29
CA LEU A 442 -4.20 -24.75 -0.25
C LEU A 442 -4.50 -23.64 0.76
N ARG A 443 -5.19 -22.56 0.37
CA ARG A 443 -5.54 -21.47 1.28
C ARG A 443 -6.47 -21.93 2.39
N ASN A 444 -7.49 -22.71 2.03
CA ASN A 444 -8.41 -23.29 3.01
C ASN A 444 -7.73 -24.38 3.85
N MET A 445 -6.91 -25.23 3.25
CA MET A 445 -6.19 -26.30 3.96
C MET A 445 -5.27 -25.69 5.04
N GLN A 446 -4.54 -24.63 4.69
CA GLN A 446 -3.53 -24.02 5.56
C GLN A 446 -4.08 -23.65 6.94
N GLY A 447 -5.07 -22.77 7.00
CA GLY A 447 -5.59 -22.27 8.28
C GLY A 447 -6.14 -23.40 9.17
N GLY A 448 -6.81 -24.39 8.56
CA GLY A 448 -7.34 -25.53 9.29
C GLY A 448 -6.26 -26.45 9.84
N LEU A 449 -5.27 -26.80 9.04
CA LEU A 449 -4.19 -27.71 9.45
C LEU A 449 -3.26 -27.09 10.50
N GLU A 450 -2.92 -25.81 10.35
CA GLU A 450 -2.15 -25.08 11.37
C GLU A 450 -2.88 -25.07 12.72
N ALA A 451 -4.16 -24.72 12.70
CA ALA A 451 -4.96 -24.68 13.93
C ALA A 451 -5.14 -26.07 14.55
N MET A 452 -5.27 -27.13 13.74
CA MET A 452 -5.41 -28.48 14.24
C MET A 452 -4.15 -29.00 14.95
N ILE A 453 -2.95 -28.75 14.36
CA ILE A 453 -1.70 -29.18 15.02
C ILE A 453 -1.40 -28.35 16.28
N LEU A 454 -1.79 -27.09 16.32
CA LEU A 454 -1.71 -26.25 17.51
C LEU A 454 -2.69 -26.72 18.58
N ALA A 455 -3.93 -27.10 18.21
CA ALA A 455 -4.91 -27.68 19.13
C ALA A 455 -4.41 -28.97 19.73
N TRP A 456 -3.84 -29.87 18.90
CA TRP A 456 -3.20 -31.07 19.39
C TRP A 456 -2.08 -30.78 20.38
N SER A 457 -1.22 -29.81 20.07
CA SER A 457 -0.09 -29.43 20.95
C SER A 457 -0.57 -28.93 22.32
N HIS A 458 -1.69 -28.21 22.37
CA HIS A 458 -2.31 -27.78 23.62
C HIS A 458 -2.96 -28.98 24.36
N ALA A 459 -3.67 -29.84 23.63
CA ALA A 459 -4.25 -31.04 24.22
C ALA A 459 -3.16 -31.95 24.83
N GLU A 460 -2.06 -32.18 24.12
CA GLU A 460 -0.96 -33.03 24.59
C GLU A 460 -0.28 -32.46 25.85
N LYS A 461 -0.17 -31.13 25.94
CA LYS A 461 0.38 -30.45 27.12
C LYS A 461 -0.51 -30.63 28.38
N HIS A 462 -1.83 -30.58 28.21
CA HIS A 462 -2.79 -30.66 29.33
C HIS A 462 -3.25 -32.09 29.61
N PHE A 463 -3.41 -32.91 28.57
CA PHE A 463 -3.95 -34.29 28.64
C PHE A 463 -3.16 -35.20 27.69
N PRO A 464 -1.93 -35.59 28.06
CA PRO A 464 -1.06 -36.38 27.18
C PRO A 464 -1.75 -37.63 26.62
N GLY A 465 -1.66 -37.80 25.30
CA GLY A 465 -2.23 -38.96 24.60
C GLY A 465 -3.75 -38.97 24.41
N SER A 466 -4.46 -37.93 24.81
CA SER A 466 -5.94 -37.87 24.71
C SER A 466 -6.47 -37.62 23.29
N LYS A 467 -5.71 -36.94 22.43
CA LYS A 467 -6.12 -36.50 21.10
C LYS A 467 -5.19 -37.00 19.98
N THR A 468 -4.86 -38.28 20.02
CA THR A 468 -4.03 -38.92 18.99
C THR A 468 -4.64 -38.85 17.60
N ASN A 469 -5.98 -38.87 17.48
CA ASN A 469 -6.72 -38.70 16.21
C ASN A 469 -6.43 -37.36 15.52
N TRP A 470 -6.20 -36.27 16.26
CA TRP A 470 -5.84 -34.98 15.68
C TRP A 470 -4.44 -35.01 15.08
N LEU A 471 -3.46 -35.59 15.78
CA LEU A 471 -2.12 -35.76 15.24
C LEU A 471 -2.10 -36.69 14.03
N ASP A 472 -2.83 -37.80 14.08
CA ASP A 472 -2.93 -38.76 12.97
C ASP A 472 -3.57 -38.12 11.73
N TYR A 473 -4.54 -37.22 11.92
CA TYR A 473 -5.13 -36.40 10.84
C TYR A 473 -4.08 -35.48 10.23
N CYS A 474 -3.33 -34.75 11.06
CA CYS A 474 -2.26 -33.85 10.59
C CYS A 474 -1.15 -34.63 9.86
N ARG A 475 -0.75 -35.81 10.35
CA ARG A 475 0.24 -36.68 9.69
C ARG A 475 -0.21 -37.12 8.30
N ARG A 476 -1.43 -37.66 8.17
CA ARG A 476 -1.98 -38.08 6.87
C ARG A 476 -1.99 -36.91 5.88
N SER A 477 -2.38 -35.72 6.34
CA SER A 477 -2.40 -34.50 5.51
C SER A 477 -0.99 -34.08 5.11
N ALA A 478 -0.04 -34.05 6.04
CA ALA A 478 1.35 -33.67 5.78
C ALA A 478 2.05 -34.65 4.82
N ASP A 479 1.85 -35.95 5.02
CA ASP A 479 2.41 -37.00 4.15
C ASP A 479 1.86 -36.90 2.73
N TRP A 480 0.55 -36.62 2.58
CA TRP A 480 -0.04 -36.36 1.29
C TRP A 480 0.58 -35.14 0.63
N MET A 481 0.74 -34.02 1.35
CA MET A 481 1.35 -32.80 0.82
C MET A 481 2.80 -33.02 0.39
N VAL A 482 3.61 -33.68 1.23
CA VAL A 482 5.00 -34.02 0.87
C VAL A 482 5.06 -34.87 -0.40
N SER A 483 4.11 -35.81 -0.55
CA SER A 483 4.03 -36.66 -1.75
C SER A 483 3.65 -35.90 -3.03
N ARG A 484 3.07 -34.70 -2.91
CA ARG A 484 2.61 -33.85 -4.03
C ARG A 484 3.54 -32.68 -4.32
N GLN A 485 4.58 -32.48 -3.52
CA GLN A 485 5.54 -31.40 -3.74
C GLN A 485 6.35 -31.65 -5.01
N TYR A 486 6.43 -30.64 -5.85
CA TYR A 486 7.29 -30.66 -7.04
C TYR A 486 8.77 -30.56 -6.68
N ALA A 487 9.62 -30.91 -7.63
CA ALA A 487 11.09 -30.87 -7.42
C ALA A 487 11.61 -29.46 -7.11
N ASP A 488 10.94 -28.41 -7.62
CA ASP A 488 11.26 -27.01 -7.37
C ASP A 488 10.77 -26.48 -6.01
N GLY A 489 10.05 -27.31 -5.24
CA GLY A 489 9.52 -26.97 -3.93
C GLY A 489 8.06 -26.49 -3.92
N SER A 490 7.44 -26.32 -5.07
CA SER A 490 6.07 -25.79 -5.20
C SER A 490 4.99 -26.86 -5.06
N TRP A 491 3.74 -26.39 -4.92
CA TRP A 491 2.51 -27.19 -5.05
C TRP A 491 1.56 -26.53 -6.02
N ASP A 492 0.64 -27.33 -6.58
CA ASP A 492 -0.52 -26.81 -7.29
C ASP A 492 -1.48 -26.12 -6.32
N LYS A 493 -2.23 -25.14 -6.80
CA LYS A 493 -3.12 -24.30 -6.00
C LYS A 493 -4.31 -25.08 -5.45
N ALA A 494 -4.92 -25.95 -6.26
CA ALA A 494 -6.13 -26.68 -5.89
C ALA A 494 -6.20 -28.09 -6.50
N PHE A 495 -6.96 -28.97 -5.82
CA PHE A 495 -7.10 -30.37 -6.12
C PHE A 495 -8.58 -30.79 -6.07
N ASP A 496 -8.96 -31.79 -6.89
CA ASP A 496 -10.22 -32.48 -6.75
C ASP A 496 -10.26 -33.42 -5.55
N ASN A 497 -11.40 -34.05 -5.25
CA ASN A 497 -11.54 -34.98 -4.12
C ASN A 497 -10.69 -36.26 -4.27
N GLY A 498 -10.20 -36.56 -5.48
CA GLY A 498 -9.25 -37.64 -5.74
C GLY A 498 -7.78 -37.23 -5.54
N GLY A 499 -7.52 -35.94 -5.32
CA GLY A 499 -6.18 -35.39 -5.21
C GLY A 499 -5.51 -35.13 -6.56
N THR A 500 -6.28 -35.03 -7.65
CA THR A 500 -5.80 -34.61 -8.96
C THR A 500 -5.78 -33.08 -9.00
N SER A 501 -4.72 -32.49 -9.56
CA SER A 501 -4.62 -31.03 -9.73
C SER A 501 -5.74 -30.51 -10.66
N ILE A 502 -6.44 -29.48 -10.22
CA ILE A 502 -7.46 -28.76 -10.98
C ILE A 502 -7.11 -27.30 -11.21
N ASP A 503 -6.12 -26.77 -10.45
CA ASP A 503 -5.51 -25.45 -10.66
C ASP A 503 -4.00 -25.57 -10.41
N SER A 504 -3.22 -25.41 -11.47
CA SER A 504 -1.76 -25.58 -11.46
C SER A 504 -0.99 -24.33 -11.03
N GLY A 505 -1.67 -23.26 -10.61
CA GLY A 505 -1.04 -22.07 -10.03
C GLY A 505 -0.14 -22.43 -8.84
N LYS A 506 0.99 -21.70 -8.67
CA LYS A 506 2.00 -22.03 -7.64
C LYS A 506 2.08 -21.00 -6.51
N LEU A 507 1.35 -19.91 -6.61
CA LEU A 507 1.49 -18.75 -5.73
C LEU A 507 1.03 -19.01 -4.28
N LEU A 508 0.26 -20.07 -4.03
CA LEU A 508 -0.13 -20.49 -2.67
C LEU A 508 0.88 -21.43 -1.98
N THR A 509 2.05 -21.63 -2.56
CA THR A 509 3.08 -22.51 -1.99
C THR A 509 3.50 -22.08 -0.58
N SER A 510 3.55 -20.78 -0.29
CA SER A 510 3.85 -20.24 1.05
C SER A 510 2.92 -20.72 2.14
N ASN A 511 1.66 -21.01 1.80
CA ASN A 511 0.61 -21.37 2.76
C ASN A 511 0.91 -22.65 3.56
N LEU A 512 1.66 -23.59 3.00
CA LEU A 512 1.94 -24.85 3.68
C LEU A 512 3.20 -24.86 4.55
N ILE A 513 4.04 -23.83 4.46
CA ILE A 513 5.36 -23.80 5.13
C ILE A 513 5.22 -23.87 6.65
N ARG A 514 4.33 -23.06 7.25
CA ARG A 514 4.11 -23.05 8.70
C ARG A 514 3.59 -24.38 9.21
N PHE A 515 2.60 -24.96 8.54
CA PHE A 515 2.05 -26.26 8.93
C PHE A 515 3.14 -27.33 8.93
N LEU A 516 3.93 -27.43 7.85
CA LEU A 516 5.02 -28.41 7.78
C LEU A 516 6.13 -28.15 8.81
N THR A 517 6.42 -26.89 9.12
CA THR A 517 7.35 -26.51 10.20
C THR A 517 6.82 -27.00 11.55
N TYR A 518 5.55 -26.78 11.86
CA TYR A 518 4.94 -27.29 13.09
C TYR A 518 4.92 -28.83 13.15
N MET A 519 4.65 -29.50 12.02
CA MET A 519 4.76 -30.95 11.93
C MET A 519 6.16 -31.45 12.26
N TYR A 520 7.21 -30.80 11.74
CA TYR A 520 8.58 -31.13 12.10
C TYR A 520 8.87 -30.86 13.58
N ILE A 521 8.43 -29.73 14.13
CA ILE A 521 8.66 -29.40 15.55
C ILE A 521 8.06 -30.47 16.46
N VAL A 522 6.88 -30.97 16.11
CA VAL A 522 6.14 -31.98 16.88
C VAL A 522 6.70 -33.38 16.68
N THR A 523 6.90 -33.81 15.43
CA THR A 523 7.22 -35.21 15.10
C THR A 523 8.70 -35.48 14.99
N LYS A 524 9.53 -34.49 14.74
CA LYS A 524 10.96 -34.58 14.39
C LYS A 524 11.24 -35.34 13.09
N GLU A 525 10.24 -35.47 12.22
CA GLU A 525 10.38 -36.12 10.92
C GLU A 525 10.99 -35.16 9.88
N GLU A 526 12.24 -35.44 9.45
CA GLU A 526 13.04 -34.58 8.57
C GLU A 526 12.41 -34.33 7.20
N CYS A 527 11.50 -35.16 6.73
CA CYS A 527 10.80 -34.94 5.46
C CYS A 527 9.96 -33.66 5.49
N TYR A 528 9.35 -33.31 6.61
CA TYR A 528 8.55 -32.08 6.76
C TYR A 528 9.42 -30.82 6.76
N LYS A 529 10.55 -30.84 7.48
CA LYS A 529 11.56 -29.77 7.43
C LYS A 529 12.09 -29.54 6.02
N THR A 530 12.47 -30.64 5.36
CA THR A 530 12.99 -30.58 3.99
C THR A 530 11.97 -29.98 3.02
N ALA A 531 10.70 -30.38 3.14
CA ALA A 531 9.63 -29.86 2.30
C ALA A 531 9.36 -28.37 2.57
N ALA A 532 9.35 -27.96 3.84
CA ALA A 532 9.16 -26.55 4.21
C ALA A 532 10.27 -25.65 3.68
N VAL A 533 11.56 -26.06 3.82
CA VAL A 533 12.69 -25.30 3.32
C VAL A 533 12.67 -25.19 1.79
N LYS A 534 12.40 -26.29 1.07
CA LYS A 534 12.28 -26.25 -0.40
C LYS A 534 11.16 -25.30 -0.87
N ALA A 535 10.03 -25.30 -0.17
CA ALA A 535 8.95 -24.39 -0.47
C ALA A 535 9.36 -22.94 -0.23
N GLY A 536 10.09 -22.67 0.85
CA GLY A 536 10.67 -21.36 1.13
C GLY A 536 11.59 -20.87 0.01
N GLU A 537 12.49 -21.72 -0.48
CA GLU A 537 13.39 -21.38 -1.60
C GLU A 537 12.60 -21.06 -2.88
N PHE A 538 11.52 -21.80 -3.14
CA PHE A 538 10.62 -21.49 -4.25
C PHE A 538 9.98 -20.11 -4.06
N CYS A 539 9.40 -19.85 -2.89
CA CYS A 539 8.73 -18.59 -2.59
C CYS A 539 9.70 -17.39 -2.64
N TYR A 540 10.93 -17.58 -2.16
CA TYR A 540 11.95 -16.54 -2.21
C TYR A 540 12.26 -16.15 -3.65
N ARG A 541 12.56 -17.12 -4.51
CA ARG A 541 12.94 -16.91 -5.90
C ARG A 541 11.77 -16.47 -6.81
N GLU A 542 10.57 -17.03 -6.65
CA GLU A 542 9.46 -16.86 -7.60
C GLU A 542 8.42 -15.83 -7.16
N ILE A 543 8.38 -15.47 -5.87
CA ILE A 543 7.42 -14.51 -5.32
C ILE A 543 8.14 -13.29 -4.75
N HIS A 544 9.11 -13.50 -3.85
CA HIS A 544 9.74 -12.41 -3.11
C HIS A 544 10.71 -11.58 -3.97
N GLU A 545 11.74 -12.20 -4.59
CA GLU A 545 12.70 -11.46 -5.42
C GLU A 545 12.04 -10.69 -6.58
N PRO A 546 11.10 -11.30 -7.34
CA PRO A 546 10.36 -10.56 -8.35
C PRO A 546 9.29 -9.63 -7.77
N TYR A 547 9.05 -9.63 -6.46
CA TYR A 547 7.99 -8.88 -5.75
C TYR A 547 6.59 -9.16 -6.31
N LYS A 548 6.32 -10.43 -6.58
CA LYS A 548 5.09 -10.91 -7.23
C LYS A 548 4.08 -11.42 -6.20
N TYR A 549 3.60 -10.54 -5.36
CA TYR A 549 2.61 -10.85 -4.32
C TYR A 549 1.20 -10.78 -4.88
N VAL A 550 0.82 -11.80 -5.64
CA VAL A 550 -0.48 -11.87 -6.31
C VAL A 550 -1.13 -13.24 -6.13
N GLY A 551 -2.45 -13.31 -6.28
CA GLY A 551 -3.18 -14.57 -6.43
C GLY A 551 -3.37 -15.39 -5.17
N SER A 552 -3.21 -14.83 -3.98
CA SER A 552 -3.61 -15.51 -2.72
C SER A 552 -5.12 -15.58 -2.59
N VAL A 553 -5.85 -14.62 -3.15
CA VAL A 553 -7.29 -14.76 -3.32
C VAL A 553 -7.58 -15.79 -4.41
N ILE A 554 -8.53 -16.69 -4.12
CA ILE A 554 -8.86 -17.79 -5.02
C ILE A 554 -9.51 -17.28 -6.30
N ASP A 555 -10.27 -16.20 -6.19
CA ASP A 555 -11.13 -15.68 -7.24
C ASP A 555 -10.38 -14.98 -8.38
N ASN A 556 -9.22 -14.40 -8.09
CA ASN A 556 -8.42 -13.70 -9.09
C ASN A 556 -6.91 -13.91 -8.88
N PRO A 557 -6.27 -14.73 -9.75
CA PRO A 557 -4.85 -15.05 -9.63
C PRO A 557 -3.90 -13.89 -9.98
N TYR A 558 -4.42 -12.78 -10.48
CA TYR A 558 -3.63 -11.64 -10.95
C TYR A 558 -3.71 -10.42 -10.01
N VAL A 559 -4.60 -10.48 -9.01
CA VAL A 559 -4.76 -9.37 -8.08
C VAL A 559 -3.63 -9.41 -7.05
N LYS A 560 -3.01 -8.27 -6.84
CA LYS A 560 -2.18 -8.05 -5.66
C LYS A 560 -3.07 -8.00 -4.45
N ASP A 561 -2.70 -8.77 -3.45
CA ASP A 561 -3.47 -8.83 -2.23
C ASP A 561 -2.57 -9.00 -1.01
N ARG A 562 -3.04 -8.43 0.09
CA ARG A 562 -2.35 -8.44 1.37
C ARG A 562 -2.02 -9.85 1.87
N GLU A 563 -2.88 -10.83 1.64
CA GLU A 563 -2.63 -12.19 2.13
C GLU A 563 -1.37 -12.80 1.55
N SER A 564 -1.00 -12.43 0.33
CA SER A 564 0.25 -12.89 -0.29
C SER A 564 1.47 -12.45 0.52
N GLY A 565 1.52 -11.18 0.92
CA GLY A 565 2.57 -10.65 1.78
C GLY A 565 2.55 -11.28 3.17
N GLN A 566 1.37 -11.33 3.81
CA GLN A 566 1.19 -11.96 5.12
C GLN A 566 1.71 -13.40 5.15
N LYS A 567 1.35 -14.22 4.16
CA LYS A 567 1.76 -15.63 4.12
C LYS A 567 3.27 -15.80 3.88
N ILE A 568 3.88 -14.91 3.13
CA ILE A 568 5.35 -14.88 2.96
C ILE A 568 6.04 -14.48 4.26
N ILE A 569 5.57 -13.44 4.96
CA ILE A 569 6.13 -13.03 6.26
C ILE A 569 6.05 -14.19 7.25
N GLU A 570 4.87 -14.79 7.42
CA GLU A 570 4.65 -15.93 8.33
C GLU A 570 5.57 -17.11 7.98
N ALA A 571 5.68 -17.44 6.69
CA ALA A 571 6.53 -18.53 6.20
C ALA A 571 8.01 -18.27 6.47
N PHE A 572 8.50 -17.07 6.13
CA PHE A 572 9.91 -16.72 6.28
C PHE A 572 10.32 -16.62 7.76
N LEU A 573 9.48 -16.07 8.64
CA LEU A 573 9.75 -16.07 10.08
C LEU A 573 9.85 -17.50 10.63
N CYS A 574 8.93 -18.41 10.23
CA CYS A 574 9.03 -19.81 10.62
C CYS A 574 10.30 -20.51 10.10
N LEU A 575 10.75 -20.18 8.89
CA LEU A 575 11.98 -20.73 8.32
C LEU A 575 13.23 -20.14 9.01
N TYR A 576 13.21 -18.89 9.41
CA TYR A 576 14.26 -18.29 10.22
C TYR A 576 14.39 -19.04 11.56
N ASP A 577 13.28 -19.22 12.29
CA ASP A 577 13.25 -20.00 13.54
C ASP A 577 13.73 -21.44 13.36
N LEU A 578 13.52 -22.03 12.19
CA LEU A 578 13.88 -23.40 11.87
C LEU A 578 15.34 -23.57 11.45
N THR A 579 15.94 -22.57 10.81
CA THR A 579 17.24 -22.69 10.11
C THR A 579 18.30 -21.71 10.60
N GLU A 580 17.90 -20.63 11.28
CA GLU A 580 18.74 -19.49 11.69
C GLU A 580 19.43 -18.78 10.49
N ASP A 581 18.87 -18.92 9.26
CA ASP A 581 19.39 -18.27 8.07
C ASP A 581 18.77 -16.86 7.94
N GLU A 582 19.62 -15.84 8.10
CA GLU A 582 19.25 -14.41 8.11
C GLU A 582 18.50 -13.96 6.85
N LYS A 583 18.69 -14.64 5.71
CA LYS A 583 17.96 -14.30 4.48
C LYS A 583 16.44 -14.35 4.65
N TRP A 584 15.94 -15.25 5.51
CA TRP A 584 14.52 -15.36 5.78
C TRP A 584 13.99 -14.18 6.58
N LEU A 585 14.78 -13.72 7.57
CA LEU A 585 14.42 -12.56 8.36
C LEU A 585 14.44 -11.27 7.52
N GLU A 586 15.45 -11.12 6.68
CA GLU A 586 15.54 -10.01 5.73
C GLU A 586 14.38 -10.04 4.73
N GLY A 587 14.08 -11.18 4.13
CA GLY A 587 12.95 -11.35 3.22
C GLY A 587 11.59 -11.06 3.90
N ALA A 588 11.41 -11.47 5.15
CA ALA A 588 10.21 -11.14 5.92
C ALA A 588 10.09 -9.62 6.16
N SER A 589 11.17 -8.95 6.54
CA SER A 589 11.21 -7.49 6.74
C SER A 589 10.81 -6.73 5.47
N GLN A 590 11.32 -7.15 4.33
CA GLN A 590 11.01 -6.53 3.04
C GLN A 590 9.54 -6.78 2.61
N ALA A 591 9.02 -7.97 2.92
CA ALA A 591 7.62 -8.32 2.64
C ALA A 591 6.59 -7.52 3.46
N VAL A 592 7.01 -6.94 4.61
CA VAL A 592 6.15 -6.05 5.42
C VAL A 592 5.64 -4.86 4.62
N CYS A 593 6.42 -4.35 3.67
CA CYS A 593 5.99 -3.25 2.80
C CYS A 593 4.73 -3.59 1.98
N GLU A 594 4.52 -4.87 1.66
CA GLU A 594 3.29 -5.36 1.01
C GLU A 594 2.14 -5.47 2.02
N GLU A 595 2.41 -6.01 3.20
CA GLU A 595 1.40 -6.18 4.25
C GLU A 595 0.81 -4.86 4.72
N LEU A 596 1.62 -3.81 4.81
CA LEU A 596 1.20 -2.46 5.22
C LEU A 596 0.26 -1.77 4.21
N PHE A 597 -0.14 -2.44 3.17
CA PHE A 597 -1.14 -2.03 2.20
C PHE A 597 -2.41 -1.42 2.82
N ASN A 598 -2.89 -1.98 3.93
CA ASN A 598 -4.11 -1.53 4.60
C ASN A 598 -3.84 -0.70 5.87
N CYS A 599 -2.59 -0.44 6.21
CA CYS A 599 -2.26 0.43 7.33
C CYS A 599 -2.33 1.87 6.85
N GLN A 600 -3.36 2.59 7.26
CA GLN A 600 -3.48 4.01 6.96
C GLN A 600 -2.71 4.82 8.00
N THR A 601 -1.96 5.79 7.53
CA THR A 601 -1.26 6.77 8.37
C THR A 601 -2.09 8.04 8.60
N THR A 602 -3.33 8.05 8.10
CA THR A 602 -4.23 9.20 8.13
C THR A 602 -5.59 8.79 8.69
N GLU A 603 -6.23 9.68 9.44
CA GLU A 603 -7.62 9.48 9.84
C GLU A 603 -8.53 9.59 8.61
N SER A 604 -9.44 8.63 8.48
CA SER A 604 -10.53 8.69 7.51
C SER A 604 -11.85 8.42 8.20
N THR A 605 -12.85 9.22 7.89
CA THR A 605 -14.21 8.94 8.33
C THR A 605 -14.84 7.89 7.42
N PHE A 606 -15.62 7.00 8.02
CA PHE A 606 -16.42 6.02 7.28
C PHE A 606 -17.87 6.51 7.24
N PRO A 607 -18.32 7.18 6.19
CA PRO A 607 -19.66 7.79 6.13
C PRO A 607 -20.79 6.79 6.37
N ILE A 608 -20.55 5.50 6.08
CA ILE A 608 -21.53 4.46 6.36
C ILE A 608 -21.68 4.20 7.86
N LEU A 609 -20.60 4.25 8.62
CA LEU A 609 -20.63 4.07 10.08
C LEU A 609 -21.27 5.28 10.75
N GLU A 610 -20.95 6.49 10.31
CA GLU A 610 -21.62 7.72 10.78
C GLU A 610 -23.13 7.68 10.53
N ARG A 611 -23.55 7.27 9.33
CA ARG A 611 -24.97 7.13 8.98
C ARG A 611 -25.70 6.15 9.88
N GLU A 612 -25.06 5.05 10.26
CA GLU A 612 -25.62 4.02 11.13
C GLU A 612 -25.43 4.33 12.62
N GLY A 613 -24.81 5.47 12.97
CA GLY A 613 -24.58 5.89 14.35
C GLY A 613 -23.61 5.00 15.12
N LEU A 614 -22.63 4.42 14.40
CA LEU A 614 -21.63 3.50 14.95
C LEU A 614 -20.27 4.16 15.23
N THR A 615 -20.17 5.47 15.08
CA THR A 615 -18.98 6.28 15.39
C THR A 615 -19.27 7.32 16.45
#